data_cccfd5d9d3f3eb9a3b6f0742b04aa4a9
#
_entry.id   cccfd5d9d3f3eb9a3b6f0742b04aa4a9
#
_cell.length_a   1.000
_cell.length_b   1.000
_cell.length_c   1.000
_cell.angle_alpha   90.00
_cell.angle_beta   90.00
_cell.angle_gamma   90.00
#
_symmetry.space_group_name_H-M   'P 1'
#
loop_
_entity.id
_entity.type
_entity.pdbx_description
1 polymer ?
#
loop_
_entity_poly.entity_id
_entity_poly.type
_entity_poly.pdbx_seq_one_letter_code
_entity_poly.pdbx_strand_id
1 'polypeptide(L)'
;MDLTVGLTDVFLMLMVCCFFLEAVQPGFTKSWKVLILPIAFLILILVYVIVRKDIIAVIGFIAGMVMALGIMLLVGLKAIRQRKFLNDNYSYDENISVRWAVGSCCGYILLVIAYPLAFDHFHWINESVYCLLCMLLWAYIIISAKHHKIIMETGTEQTAEMTSGNPEKVPQELESEAEEEIPTPDNIAYITEMVAHKLTVAMESKKLYLNPLLSVKTVAMEIGTNTKYVSLYLNHNLGMTFYDYINRYRVEEACRIIESMVDNDRINMVEVSRQAGFNSVSTFNRHFRKVKGTTPIDYFKRAVMS
;
A
#
# COMPACT_ATOMS: atom_id res chain seq x y z
N MET A 1 -0.75 25.32 32.53
CA MET A 1 -1.57 24.75 31.44
C MET A 1 -2.92 24.37 32.01
N ASP A 2 -4.00 24.77 31.37
CA ASP A 2 -5.32 24.28 31.79
C ASP A 2 -5.42 22.81 31.42
N LEU A 3 -5.49 21.94 32.42
CA LEU A 3 -5.50 20.48 32.23
C LEU A 3 -6.71 20.00 31.40
N THR A 4 -7.78 20.80 31.31
CA THR A 4 -8.91 20.55 30.43
C THR A 4 -8.50 20.66 28.96
N VAL A 5 -7.69 21.64 28.60
CA VAL A 5 -7.18 21.84 27.24
C VAL A 5 -6.30 20.67 26.86
N GLY A 6 -5.37 20.25 27.73
CA GLY A 6 -4.52 19.09 27.44
C GLY A 6 -5.29 17.79 27.22
N LEU A 7 -6.38 17.56 27.97
CA LEU A 7 -7.24 16.39 27.74
C LEU A 7 -8.02 16.46 26.43
N THR A 8 -8.53 17.65 26.06
CA THR A 8 -9.22 17.82 24.76
C THR A 8 -8.29 17.62 23.58
N ASP A 9 -7.04 18.07 23.67
CA ASP A 9 -6.03 17.88 22.63
C ASP A 9 -5.69 16.39 22.44
N VAL A 10 -5.53 15.66 23.54
CA VAL A 10 -5.33 14.20 23.47
C VAL A 10 -6.54 13.47 22.86
N PHE A 11 -7.76 13.91 23.15
CA PHE A 11 -8.96 13.37 22.49
C PHE A 11 -8.92 13.58 20.98
N LEU A 12 -8.55 14.79 20.52
CA LEU A 12 -8.38 15.08 19.09
C LEU A 12 -7.28 14.21 18.47
N MET A 13 -6.18 14.00 19.18
CA MET A 13 -5.13 13.06 18.74
C MET A 13 -5.64 11.63 18.53
N LEU A 14 -6.51 11.13 19.40
CA LEU A 14 -7.11 9.80 19.24
C LEU A 14 -8.05 9.72 18.04
N MET A 15 -8.80 10.78 17.73
CA MET A 15 -9.64 10.85 16.53
C MET A 15 -8.81 10.77 15.24
N VAL A 16 -7.65 11.41 15.21
CA VAL A 16 -6.68 11.29 14.09
C VAL A 16 -6.20 9.84 13.92
N CYS A 17 -5.95 9.14 15.02
CA CYS A 17 -5.58 7.72 14.99
C CYS A 17 -6.67 6.86 14.34
N CYS A 18 -7.96 7.13 14.61
CA CYS A 18 -9.09 6.43 13.98
C CYS A 18 -9.12 6.66 12.46
N PHE A 19 -8.83 7.88 12.00
CA PHE A 19 -8.71 8.18 10.57
C PHE A 19 -7.61 7.34 9.90
N PHE A 20 -6.44 7.23 10.51
CA PHE A 20 -5.37 6.39 9.96
C PHE A 20 -5.71 4.90 9.93
N LEU A 21 -6.44 4.40 10.93
CA LEU A 21 -6.93 3.03 10.93
C LEU A 21 -7.88 2.75 9.76
N GLU A 22 -8.80 3.70 9.46
CA GLU A 22 -9.68 3.59 8.30
C GLU A 22 -8.91 3.65 6.99
N ALA A 23 -7.89 4.53 6.88
CA ALA A 23 -7.08 4.67 5.68
C ALA A 23 -6.27 3.39 5.36
N VAL A 24 -5.86 2.64 6.38
CA VAL A 24 -5.11 1.37 6.21
C VAL A 24 -6.04 0.16 6.14
N GLN A 25 -7.19 0.21 6.77
CA GLN A 25 -8.19 -0.86 6.78
C GLN A 25 -9.57 -0.28 6.48
N PRO A 26 -9.95 -0.13 5.20
CA PRO A 26 -11.25 0.39 4.80
C PRO A 26 -12.39 -0.42 5.42
N GLY A 27 -13.38 0.27 5.97
CA GLY A 27 -14.51 -0.33 6.68
C GLY A 27 -14.29 -0.54 8.19
N PHE A 28 -13.12 -0.18 8.72
CA PHE A 28 -12.85 -0.23 10.16
C PHE A 28 -13.86 0.64 10.94
N THR A 29 -14.15 1.84 10.45
CA THR A 29 -15.09 2.79 11.08
C THR A 29 -16.55 2.34 11.01
N LYS A 30 -16.91 1.37 10.14
CA LYS A 30 -18.24 0.76 10.13
C LYS A 30 -18.52 -0.10 11.36
N SER A 31 -17.49 -0.52 12.09
CA SER A 31 -17.65 -1.28 13.31
C SER A 31 -17.93 -0.34 14.49
N TRP A 32 -19.02 -0.57 15.23
CA TRP A 32 -19.34 0.18 16.45
C TRP A 32 -18.23 0.13 17.52
N LYS A 33 -17.38 -0.89 17.47
CA LYS A 33 -16.23 -1.07 18.38
C LYS A 33 -15.22 0.09 18.31
N VAL A 34 -15.16 0.81 17.20
CA VAL A 34 -14.29 1.98 17.02
C VAL A 34 -14.67 3.13 17.95
N LEU A 35 -15.96 3.24 18.27
CA LEU A 35 -16.48 4.30 19.13
C LEU A 35 -16.20 4.08 20.61
N ILE A 36 -15.83 2.84 21.02
CA ILE A 36 -15.58 2.52 22.44
C ILE A 36 -14.48 3.40 23.02
N LEU A 37 -13.37 3.54 22.30
CA LEU A 37 -12.21 4.29 22.76
C LEU A 37 -12.47 5.79 22.89
N PRO A 38 -13.00 6.50 21.86
CA PRO A 38 -13.40 7.89 21.96
C PRO A 38 -14.43 8.16 23.07
N ILE A 39 -15.44 7.29 23.19
CA ILE A 39 -16.48 7.42 24.21
C ILE A 39 -15.90 7.27 25.63
N ALA A 40 -15.06 6.26 25.84
CA ALA A 40 -14.39 6.07 27.14
C ALA A 40 -13.54 7.31 27.53
N PHE A 41 -12.87 7.91 26.55
CA PHE A 41 -12.07 9.11 26.79
C PHE A 41 -12.93 10.35 27.06
N LEU A 42 -14.06 10.50 26.38
CA LEU A 42 -15.04 11.56 26.67
C LEU A 42 -15.63 11.42 28.08
N ILE A 43 -15.92 10.20 28.53
CA ILE A 43 -16.36 9.94 29.91
C ILE A 43 -15.28 10.37 30.91
N LEU A 44 -14.02 10.08 30.62
CA LEU A 44 -12.89 10.48 31.48
C LEU A 44 -12.77 12.02 31.58
N ILE A 45 -12.94 12.73 30.46
CA ILE A 45 -12.98 14.22 30.44
C ILE A 45 -14.14 14.72 31.31
N LEU A 46 -15.33 14.13 31.16
CA LEU A 46 -16.51 14.51 31.96
C LEU A 46 -16.27 14.27 33.45
N VAL A 47 -15.71 13.13 33.82
CA VAL A 47 -15.35 12.84 35.24
C VAL A 47 -14.35 13.85 35.76
N TYR A 48 -13.34 14.23 34.97
CA TYR A 48 -12.39 15.28 35.40
C TYR A 48 -13.08 16.63 35.63
N VAL A 49 -13.97 17.04 34.73
CA VAL A 49 -14.70 18.31 34.85
C VAL A 49 -15.56 18.37 36.12
N ILE A 50 -16.15 17.23 36.51
CA ILE A 50 -16.98 17.13 37.73
C ILE A 50 -16.13 17.09 39.01
N VAL A 51 -15.13 16.21 39.04
CA VAL A 51 -14.33 15.87 40.22
C VAL A 51 -13.22 16.92 40.47
N ARG A 52 -12.72 17.57 39.41
CA ARG A 52 -11.69 18.61 39.47
C ARG A 52 -10.40 18.18 40.19
N LYS A 53 -10.03 16.92 40.16
CA LYS A 53 -8.77 16.42 40.73
C LYS A 53 -7.71 16.31 39.64
N ASP A 54 -6.63 17.07 39.75
CA ASP A 54 -5.55 17.15 38.76
C ASP A 54 -4.91 15.79 38.44
N ILE A 55 -4.86 14.89 39.44
CA ILE A 55 -4.34 13.55 39.22
C ILE A 55 -5.11 12.76 38.14
N ILE A 56 -6.42 12.98 38.03
CA ILE A 56 -7.26 12.32 36.99
C ILE A 56 -6.85 12.83 35.62
N ALA A 57 -6.63 14.13 35.48
CA ALA A 57 -6.21 14.73 34.22
C ALA A 57 -4.81 14.24 33.79
N VAL A 58 -3.87 14.18 34.72
CA VAL A 58 -2.50 13.72 34.46
C VAL A 58 -2.51 12.25 34.02
N ILE A 59 -3.24 11.39 34.73
CA ILE A 59 -3.38 9.97 34.35
C ILE A 59 -4.04 9.85 32.97
N GLY A 60 -5.11 10.61 32.71
CA GLY A 60 -5.81 10.60 31.41
C GLY A 60 -4.91 11.08 30.28
N PHE A 61 -4.13 12.12 30.51
CA PHE A 61 -3.16 12.62 29.54
C PHE A 61 -2.10 11.57 29.18
N ILE A 62 -1.44 10.97 30.19
CA ILE A 62 -0.43 9.94 29.99
C ILE A 62 -1.04 8.72 29.27
N ALA A 63 -2.19 8.26 29.74
CA ALA A 63 -2.89 7.13 29.13
C ALA A 63 -3.24 7.39 27.66
N GLY A 64 -3.75 8.59 27.33
CA GLY A 64 -4.07 8.99 25.98
C GLY A 64 -2.85 9.05 25.06
N MET A 65 -1.74 9.59 25.54
CA MET A 65 -0.46 9.63 24.80
C MET A 65 0.06 8.22 24.49
N VAL A 66 0.08 7.34 25.49
CA VAL A 66 0.50 5.94 25.31
C VAL A 66 -0.40 5.20 24.30
N MET A 67 -1.72 5.44 24.39
CA MET A 67 -2.69 4.86 23.45
C MET A 67 -2.49 5.38 22.03
N ALA A 68 -2.29 6.69 21.85
CA ALA A 68 -2.04 7.29 20.54
C ALA A 68 -0.77 6.71 19.89
N LEU A 69 0.31 6.60 20.64
CA LEU A 69 1.56 5.97 20.18
C LEU A 69 1.35 4.49 19.82
N GLY A 70 0.63 3.73 20.65
CA GLY A 70 0.33 2.31 20.40
C GLY A 70 -0.49 2.11 19.13
N ILE A 71 -1.53 2.93 18.91
CA ILE A 71 -2.37 2.85 17.70
C ILE A 71 -1.53 3.20 16.46
N MET A 72 -0.70 4.25 16.51
CA MET A 72 0.15 4.63 15.39
C MET A 72 1.19 3.56 15.05
N LEU A 73 1.76 2.90 16.04
CA LEU A 73 2.64 1.76 15.82
C LEU A 73 1.90 0.61 15.12
N LEU A 74 0.69 0.28 15.57
CA LEU A 74 -0.14 -0.75 14.92
C LEU A 74 -0.50 -0.39 13.49
N VAL A 75 -0.84 0.88 13.20
CA VAL A 75 -1.10 1.38 11.85
C VAL A 75 0.13 1.21 10.97
N GLY A 76 1.30 1.60 11.45
CA GLY A 76 2.57 1.45 10.74
C GLY A 76 2.89 -0.02 10.42
N LEU A 77 2.74 -0.93 11.38
CA LEU A 77 2.95 -2.36 11.18
C LEU A 77 1.96 -2.96 10.17
N LYS A 78 0.67 -2.58 10.24
CA LYS A 78 -0.33 -2.99 9.26
C LYS A 78 -0.02 -2.46 7.87
N ALA A 79 0.40 -1.20 7.76
CA ALA A 79 0.78 -0.59 6.51
C ALA A 79 1.94 -1.33 5.83
N ILE A 80 2.97 -1.71 6.59
CA ILE A 80 4.11 -2.49 6.09
C ILE A 80 3.65 -3.89 5.62
N ARG A 81 2.78 -4.57 6.40
CA ARG A 81 2.23 -5.87 6.03
C ARG A 81 1.40 -5.80 4.76
N GLN A 82 0.56 -4.77 4.63
CA GLN A 82 -0.25 -4.54 3.44
C GLN A 82 0.61 -4.31 2.20
N ARG A 83 1.72 -3.58 2.31
CA ARG A 83 2.68 -3.41 1.21
C ARG A 83 3.24 -4.75 0.72
N LYS A 84 3.59 -5.64 1.65
CA LYS A 84 4.05 -6.99 1.26
C LYS A 84 2.95 -7.74 0.50
N PHE A 85 1.73 -7.77 1.04
CA PHE A 85 0.58 -8.40 0.39
C PHE A 85 0.35 -7.86 -1.03
N LEU A 86 0.48 -6.55 -1.23
CA LEU A 86 0.30 -5.93 -2.53
C LEU A 86 1.39 -6.35 -3.52
N ASN A 87 2.65 -6.37 -3.10
CA ASN A 87 3.75 -6.82 -3.92
C ASN A 87 3.65 -8.32 -4.30
N ASP A 88 3.04 -9.12 -3.42
CA ASP A 88 2.85 -10.55 -3.68
C ASP A 88 1.67 -10.83 -4.62
N ASN A 89 0.72 -9.89 -4.77
CA ASN A 89 -0.53 -10.13 -5.50
C ASN A 89 -0.75 -9.26 -6.74
N TYR A 90 -0.05 -8.12 -6.87
CA TYR A 90 -0.27 -7.17 -7.95
C TYR A 90 1.03 -6.80 -8.66
N SER A 91 0.96 -6.55 -9.96
CA SER A 91 2.10 -6.16 -10.79
C SER A 91 2.33 -4.65 -10.88
N TYR A 92 1.51 -3.86 -10.20
CA TYR A 92 1.58 -2.40 -10.19
C TYR A 92 1.58 -1.86 -8.75
N ASP A 93 2.31 -0.77 -8.50
CA ASP A 93 2.43 -0.17 -7.17
C ASP A 93 2.09 1.32 -7.12
N GLU A 94 1.68 1.89 -8.26
CA GLU A 94 1.64 3.34 -8.45
C GLU A 94 0.67 4.07 -7.56
N ASN A 95 -0.33 3.39 -7.09
CA ASN A 95 -1.42 4.03 -6.39
C ASN A 95 -1.77 3.35 -5.08
N ILE A 96 -0.98 2.34 -4.74
CA ILE A 96 -1.11 1.61 -3.50
C ILE A 96 0.12 1.90 -2.62
N SER A 97 0.67 3.10 -2.76
CA SER A 97 1.83 3.50 -1.97
C SER A 97 1.43 3.71 -0.51
N VAL A 98 1.74 2.73 0.31
CA VAL A 98 1.62 2.83 1.78
C VAL A 98 2.67 3.79 2.38
N ARG A 99 3.57 4.32 1.54
CA ARG A 99 4.64 5.23 1.97
C ARG A 99 4.12 6.49 2.65
N TRP A 100 3.04 7.08 2.11
CA TRP A 100 2.41 8.26 2.70
C TRP A 100 1.86 7.98 4.10
N ALA A 101 1.24 6.81 4.31
CA ALA A 101 0.69 6.41 5.60
C ALA A 101 1.82 6.21 6.63
N VAL A 102 2.90 5.55 6.25
CA VAL A 102 4.09 5.37 7.13
C VAL A 102 4.72 6.73 7.44
N GLY A 103 4.92 7.59 6.44
CA GLY A 103 5.46 8.94 6.64
C GLY A 103 4.59 9.80 7.56
N SER A 104 3.28 9.74 7.38
CA SER A 104 2.31 10.43 8.24
C SER A 104 2.33 9.88 9.68
N CYS A 105 2.44 8.56 9.87
CA CYS A 105 2.58 7.95 11.19
C CYS A 105 3.85 8.43 11.90
N CYS A 106 4.99 8.45 11.19
CA CYS A 106 6.25 8.96 11.75
C CYS A 106 6.14 10.43 12.14
N GLY A 107 5.60 11.27 11.27
CA GLY A 107 5.36 12.68 11.55
C GLY A 107 4.44 12.90 12.76
N TYR A 108 3.37 12.12 12.85
CA TYR A 108 2.45 12.17 13.96
C TYR A 108 3.10 11.74 15.29
N ILE A 109 3.88 10.66 15.28
CA ILE A 109 4.63 10.22 16.48
C ILE A 109 5.57 11.31 16.97
N LEU A 110 6.28 11.98 16.05
CA LEU A 110 7.15 13.11 16.39
C LEU A 110 6.37 14.27 17.03
N LEU A 111 5.18 14.60 16.51
CA LEU A 111 4.33 15.64 17.09
C LEU A 111 3.82 15.24 18.48
N VAL A 112 3.43 13.99 18.69
CA VAL A 112 3.01 13.49 20.01
C VAL A 112 4.14 13.60 21.04
N ILE A 113 5.37 13.27 20.66
CA ILE A 113 6.54 13.37 21.53
C ILE A 113 6.91 14.84 21.79
N ALA A 114 6.77 15.72 20.79
CA ALA A 114 7.08 17.14 20.91
C ALA A 114 6.03 17.92 21.75
N TYR A 115 4.81 17.39 21.85
CA TYR A 115 3.70 18.06 22.53
C TYR A 115 4.03 18.50 23.97
N PRO A 116 4.56 17.65 24.88
CA PRO A 116 4.92 18.07 26.22
C PRO A 116 6.01 19.14 26.25
N LEU A 117 6.95 19.11 25.30
CA LEU A 117 8.05 20.08 25.21
C LEU A 117 7.57 21.47 24.76
N ALA A 118 6.53 21.51 23.92
CA ALA A 118 5.96 22.77 23.44
C ALA A 118 5.29 23.57 24.56
N PHE A 119 4.81 22.90 25.62
CA PHE A 119 3.98 23.53 26.66
C PHE A 119 4.73 23.85 27.96
N ASP A 120 6.04 23.55 28.06
CA ASP A 120 6.71 23.63 29.39
C ASP A 120 7.32 25.00 29.73
N HIS A 121 7.80 25.82 28.79
CA HIS A 121 8.53 27.04 29.24
C HIS A 121 8.45 28.32 28.43
N PHE A 122 7.79 28.40 27.27
CA PHE A 122 7.64 29.70 26.57
C PHE A 122 6.40 29.74 25.66
N HIS A 123 5.44 30.19 26.25
CA HIS A 123 4.10 30.62 26.03
C HIS A 123 3.52 30.52 24.60
N TRP A 124 3.57 31.54 23.81
CA TRP A 124 2.77 31.62 22.58
C TRP A 124 3.54 31.22 21.31
N ILE A 125 4.86 31.35 21.31
CA ILE A 125 5.69 31.04 20.14
C ILE A 125 5.74 29.53 19.92
N ASN A 126 5.96 28.74 20.99
CA ASN A 126 6.04 27.29 20.91
C ASN A 126 4.69 26.70 20.52
N GLU A 127 3.58 27.21 21.06
CA GLU A 127 2.22 26.80 20.66
C GLU A 127 1.96 27.13 19.20
N SER A 128 2.35 28.32 18.73
CA SER A 128 2.17 28.73 17.34
C SER A 128 2.98 27.84 16.38
N VAL A 129 4.24 27.52 16.71
CA VAL A 129 5.09 26.62 15.93
C VAL A 129 4.51 25.22 15.91
N TYR A 130 4.03 24.70 17.05
CA TYR A 130 3.39 23.39 17.13
C TYR A 130 2.13 23.31 16.26
N CYS A 131 1.24 24.31 16.35
CA CYS A 131 0.05 24.41 15.51
C CYS A 131 0.39 24.47 14.02
N LEU A 132 1.44 25.21 13.63
CA LEU A 132 1.91 25.26 12.25
C LEU A 132 2.38 23.89 11.77
N LEU A 133 3.16 23.16 12.58
CA LEU A 133 3.60 21.80 12.24
C LEU A 133 2.42 20.83 12.11
N CYS A 134 1.42 20.93 12.98
CA CYS A 134 0.18 20.16 12.86
C CYS A 134 -0.56 20.48 11.55
N MET A 135 -0.69 21.76 11.17
CA MET A 135 -1.32 22.18 9.93
C MET A 135 -0.57 21.64 8.69
N LEU A 136 0.76 21.69 8.70
CA LEU A 136 1.59 21.15 7.62
C LEU A 136 1.44 19.64 7.49
N LEU A 137 1.40 18.92 8.60
CA LEU A 137 1.15 17.47 8.59
C LEU A 137 -0.24 17.15 8.04
N TRP A 138 -1.28 17.89 8.46
CA TRP A 138 -2.62 17.72 7.92
C TRP A 138 -2.73 18.04 6.44
N ALA A 139 -2.09 19.10 5.97
CA ALA A 139 -2.02 19.42 4.54
C ALA A 139 -1.36 18.29 3.75
N TYR A 140 -0.25 17.74 4.24
CA TYR A 140 0.41 16.58 3.65
C TYR A 140 -0.51 15.36 3.59
N ILE A 141 -1.23 15.04 4.67
CA ILE A 141 -2.17 13.92 4.74
C ILE A 141 -3.32 14.09 3.72
N ILE A 142 -3.93 15.29 3.67
CA ILE A 142 -5.07 15.57 2.78
C ILE A 142 -4.64 15.46 1.31
N ILE A 143 -3.50 16.04 0.95
CA ILE A 143 -2.97 15.98 -0.42
C ILE A 143 -2.66 14.53 -0.80
N SER A 144 -2.00 13.78 0.09
CA SER A 144 -1.65 12.39 -0.13
C SER A 144 -2.89 11.49 -0.22
N ALA A 145 -3.90 11.70 0.64
CA ALA A 145 -5.14 10.93 0.65
C ALA A 145 -6.01 11.19 -0.59
N LYS A 146 -6.07 12.44 -1.08
CA LYS A 146 -6.77 12.75 -2.35
C LYS A 146 -6.15 12.01 -3.53
N HIS A 147 -4.83 11.99 -3.60
CA HIS A 147 -4.13 11.29 -4.67
C HIS A 147 -4.41 9.78 -4.64
N HIS A 148 -4.53 9.22 -3.45
CA HIS A 148 -4.82 7.80 -3.25
C HIS A 148 -6.30 7.44 -3.54
N LYS A 149 -7.26 8.31 -3.20
CA LYS A 149 -8.70 8.05 -3.36
C LYS A 149 -9.12 7.99 -4.84
N ILE A 150 -8.60 8.88 -5.67
CA ILE A 150 -8.90 8.93 -7.12
C ILE A 150 -8.55 7.60 -7.80
N ILE A 151 -7.57 6.90 -7.29
CA ILE A 151 -7.02 5.68 -7.86
C ILE A 151 -7.80 4.43 -7.43
N MET A 152 -8.30 4.39 -6.19
CA MET A 152 -9.20 3.32 -5.77
C MET A 152 -10.53 3.35 -6.53
N GLU A 153 -11.08 4.52 -6.80
CA GLU A 153 -12.31 4.68 -7.58
C GLU A 153 -12.12 4.20 -9.02
N THR A 154 -11.02 4.58 -9.68
CA THR A 154 -10.71 4.14 -11.06
C THR A 154 -10.47 2.63 -11.15
N GLY A 155 -9.80 2.03 -10.18
CA GLY A 155 -9.57 0.58 -10.13
C GLY A 155 -10.86 -0.22 -9.92
N THR A 156 -11.80 0.31 -9.16
CA THR A 156 -13.10 -0.35 -8.88
C THR A 156 -14.06 -0.23 -10.07
N GLU A 157 -14.07 0.92 -10.76
CA GLU A 157 -14.88 1.12 -11.97
C GLU A 157 -14.39 0.26 -13.14
N GLN A 158 -13.07 0.17 -13.37
CA GLN A 158 -12.51 -0.70 -14.41
C GLN A 158 -12.75 -2.19 -14.13
N THR A 159 -12.75 -2.61 -12.87
CA THR A 159 -13.11 -3.99 -12.51
C THR A 159 -14.60 -4.25 -12.70
N ALA A 160 -15.46 -3.26 -12.47
CA ALA A 160 -16.90 -3.35 -12.69
C ALA A 160 -17.26 -3.35 -14.19
N GLU A 161 -16.56 -2.57 -15.03
CA GLU A 161 -16.77 -2.55 -16.48
C GLU A 161 -16.30 -3.86 -17.15
N MET A 162 -15.21 -4.47 -16.69
CA MET A 162 -14.77 -5.80 -17.17
C MET A 162 -15.71 -6.93 -16.74
N THR A 163 -16.48 -6.75 -15.65
CA THR A 163 -17.49 -7.72 -15.17
C THR A 163 -18.85 -7.52 -15.84
N SER A 164 -19.08 -6.39 -16.52
CA SER A 164 -20.35 -6.06 -17.22
C SER A 164 -20.48 -6.70 -18.60
N GLY A 165 -19.48 -7.39 -19.10
CA GLY A 165 -19.52 -8.19 -20.31
C GLY A 165 -20.07 -9.60 -20.02
N ASN A 166 -21.40 -9.74 -20.10
CA ASN A 166 -22.20 -10.98 -20.11
C ASN A 166 -21.95 -11.96 -18.94
N PRO A 167 -22.87 -12.09 -17.97
CA PRO A 167 -22.75 -13.07 -16.91
C PRO A 167 -23.26 -14.42 -17.38
N GLU A 168 -22.55 -15.10 -18.26
CA GLU A 168 -22.71 -16.53 -18.41
C GLU A 168 -21.92 -17.21 -17.29
N LYS A 169 -22.68 -17.59 -16.25
CA LYS A 169 -22.42 -18.64 -15.26
C LYS A 169 -20.96 -19.06 -15.07
N VAL A 170 -20.24 -18.32 -14.24
CA VAL A 170 -19.14 -18.92 -13.50
C VAL A 170 -19.78 -19.75 -12.35
N PRO A 171 -19.55 -21.05 -12.28
CA PRO A 171 -20.06 -21.84 -11.17
C PRO A 171 -19.42 -21.33 -9.86
N GLN A 172 -20.25 -20.88 -8.98
CA GLN A 172 -19.91 -20.50 -7.59
C GLN A 172 -19.45 -21.70 -6.73
N GLU A 173 -19.31 -22.87 -7.35
CA GLU A 173 -19.02 -24.16 -6.69
C GLU A 173 -17.52 -24.46 -6.55
N LEU A 174 -16.60 -23.61 -7.05
CA LEU A 174 -15.15 -23.84 -6.92
C LEU A 174 -14.50 -23.19 -5.69
N GLU A 175 -15.25 -22.45 -4.88
CA GLU A 175 -14.73 -21.87 -3.63
C GLU A 175 -15.11 -22.68 -2.36
N SER A 176 -15.98 -23.71 -2.44
CA SER A 176 -16.52 -24.37 -1.25
C SER A 176 -16.18 -25.83 -1.05
N GLU A 177 -15.48 -26.50 -1.96
CA GLU A 177 -15.19 -27.95 -1.85
C GLU A 177 -13.75 -28.36 -2.21
N ALA A 178 -12.75 -27.53 -1.96
CA ALA A 178 -11.41 -28.05 -1.77
C ALA A 178 -11.20 -28.22 -0.26
N GLU A 179 -11.65 -29.36 0.29
CA GLU A 179 -11.11 -29.88 1.54
C GLU A 179 -9.58 -29.73 1.45
N GLU A 180 -9.00 -29.10 2.47
CA GLU A 180 -7.55 -28.89 2.61
C GLU A 180 -6.84 -30.25 2.75
N GLU A 181 -6.68 -31.00 1.66
CA GLU A 181 -5.63 -31.98 1.61
C GLU A 181 -4.33 -31.17 1.72
N ILE A 182 -3.69 -31.30 2.87
CA ILE A 182 -2.32 -30.80 3.08
C ILE A 182 -1.47 -31.50 2.00
N PRO A 183 -0.98 -30.79 0.98
CA PRO A 183 -0.30 -31.43 -0.14
C PRO A 183 0.94 -32.15 0.42
N THR A 184 1.08 -33.42 0.11
CA THR A 184 2.30 -34.16 0.41
C THR A 184 3.49 -33.54 -0.34
N PRO A 185 4.73 -33.68 0.14
CA PRO A 185 5.91 -33.10 -0.52
C PRO A 185 6.01 -33.43 -2.01
N ASP A 186 5.63 -34.63 -2.42
CA ASP A 186 5.63 -35.07 -3.81
C ASP A 186 4.58 -34.36 -4.66
N ASN A 187 3.39 -34.13 -4.09
CA ASN A 187 2.34 -33.35 -4.75
C ASN A 187 2.74 -31.87 -4.93
N ILE A 188 3.45 -31.30 -3.96
CA ILE A 188 3.94 -29.92 -4.06
C ILE A 188 4.93 -29.78 -5.21
N ALA A 189 5.87 -30.71 -5.36
CA ALA A 189 6.85 -30.70 -6.45
C ALA A 189 6.18 -30.76 -7.82
N TYR A 190 5.25 -31.70 -8.03
CA TYR A 190 4.49 -31.83 -9.28
C TYR A 190 3.66 -30.57 -9.62
N ILE A 191 2.91 -30.04 -8.63
CA ILE A 191 2.10 -28.82 -8.81
C ILE A 191 3.00 -27.64 -9.17
N THR A 192 4.16 -27.53 -8.52
CA THR A 192 5.11 -26.44 -8.73
C THR A 192 5.70 -26.49 -10.14
N GLU A 193 6.06 -27.67 -10.65
CA GLU A 193 6.56 -27.86 -12.03
C GLU A 193 5.49 -27.55 -13.07
N MET A 194 4.26 -28.00 -12.84
CA MET A 194 3.12 -27.68 -13.72
C MET A 194 2.85 -26.16 -13.75
N VAL A 195 2.87 -25.49 -12.61
CA VAL A 195 2.69 -24.03 -12.51
C VAL A 195 3.83 -23.32 -13.23
N ALA A 196 5.08 -23.76 -13.05
CA ALA A 196 6.26 -23.21 -13.73
C ALA A 196 6.08 -23.22 -15.25
N HIS A 197 5.74 -24.37 -15.81
CA HIS A 197 5.53 -24.53 -17.26
C HIS A 197 4.38 -23.63 -17.77
N LYS A 198 3.20 -23.71 -17.14
CA LYS A 198 2.04 -22.92 -17.56
C LYS A 198 2.27 -21.41 -17.43
N LEU A 199 2.97 -20.98 -16.36
CA LEU A 199 3.29 -19.58 -16.14
C LEU A 199 4.25 -19.07 -17.22
N THR A 200 5.28 -19.84 -17.57
CA THR A 200 6.21 -19.49 -18.65
C THR A 200 5.48 -19.36 -19.99
N VAL A 201 4.64 -20.32 -20.34
CA VAL A 201 3.80 -20.25 -21.56
C VAL A 201 2.91 -19.01 -21.55
N ALA A 202 2.26 -18.68 -20.43
CA ALA A 202 1.39 -17.52 -20.31
C ALA A 202 2.17 -16.19 -20.49
N MET A 203 3.42 -16.14 -20.01
CA MET A 203 4.27 -14.97 -20.19
C MET A 203 4.85 -14.87 -21.59
N GLU A 204 5.38 -15.94 -22.16
CA GLU A 204 6.08 -15.90 -23.45
C GLU A 204 5.13 -15.88 -24.64
N SER A 205 4.07 -16.71 -24.62
CA SER A 205 3.15 -16.84 -25.75
C SER A 205 2.01 -15.83 -25.70
N LYS A 206 1.38 -15.64 -24.53
CA LYS A 206 0.23 -14.72 -24.37
C LYS A 206 0.64 -13.32 -23.96
N LYS A 207 1.90 -13.10 -23.54
CA LYS A 207 2.44 -11.83 -23.08
C LYS A 207 1.55 -11.13 -22.03
N LEU A 208 1.02 -11.89 -21.07
CA LEU A 208 0.09 -11.36 -20.06
C LEU A 208 0.67 -10.17 -19.29
N TYR A 209 2.00 -10.08 -19.18
CA TYR A 209 2.70 -8.96 -18.54
C TYR A 209 2.44 -7.60 -19.20
N LEU A 210 1.97 -7.56 -20.45
CA LEU A 210 1.61 -6.30 -21.13
C LEU A 210 0.34 -5.66 -20.55
N ASN A 211 -0.48 -6.41 -19.82
CA ASN A 211 -1.61 -5.83 -19.09
C ASN A 211 -1.07 -5.04 -17.89
N PRO A 212 -1.22 -3.69 -17.84
CA PRO A 212 -0.70 -2.88 -16.75
C PRO A 212 -1.35 -3.18 -15.40
N LEU A 213 -2.58 -3.73 -15.38
CA LEU A 213 -3.36 -4.06 -14.18
C LEU A 213 -3.31 -5.56 -13.82
N LEU A 214 -2.32 -6.30 -14.33
CA LEU A 214 -2.21 -7.74 -14.11
C LEU A 214 -2.07 -8.06 -12.61
N SER A 215 -2.88 -9.01 -12.14
CA SER A 215 -2.85 -9.54 -10.77
C SER A 215 -2.53 -11.03 -10.75
N VAL A 216 -2.06 -11.54 -9.61
CA VAL A 216 -1.84 -12.98 -9.41
C VAL A 216 -3.14 -13.78 -9.61
N LYS A 217 -4.30 -13.19 -9.23
CA LYS A 217 -5.62 -13.81 -9.43
C LYS A 217 -5.92 -14.00 -10.92
N THR A 218 -5.70 -12.96 -11.73
CA THR A 218 -5.90 -13.03 -13.19
C THR A 218 -5.00 -14.09 -13.82
N VAL A 219 -3.73 -14.13 -13.44
CA VAL A 219 -2.78 -15.13 -13.95
C VAL A 219 -3.19 -16.54 -13.52
N ALA A 220 -3.55 -16.74 -12.25
CA ALA A 220 -3.97 -18.05 -11.75
C ALA A 220 -5.20 -18.59 -12.50
N MET A 221 -6.19 -17.74 -12.77
CA MET A 221 -7.37 -18.08 -13.59
C MET A 221 -6.96 -18.46 -15.01
N GLU A 222 -6.07 -17.69 -15.63
CA GLU A 222 -5.64 -17.91 -17.02
C GLU A 222 -4.87 -19.24 -17.21
N ILE A 223 -4.08 -19.64 -16.21
CA ILE A 223 -3.32 -20.89 -16.26
C ILE A 223 -4.06 -22.08 -15.62
N GLY A 224 -5.30 -21.87 -15.14
CA GLY A 224 -6.15 -22.93 -14.54
C GLY A 224 -5.58 -23.47 -13.24
N THR A 225 -5.22 -22.56 -12.31
CA THR A 225 -4.72 -22.90 -10.96
C THR A 225 -5.23 -21.88 -9.94
N ASN A 226 -4.84 -22.03 -8.68
CA ASN A 226 -5.17 -21.03 -7.66
C ASN A 226 -3.97 -20.10 -7.35
N THR A 227 -4.28 -18.96 -6.75
CA THR A 227 -3.29 -17.93 -6.39
C THR A 227 -2.23 -18.44 -5.42
N LYS A 228 -2.58 -19.40 -4.55
CA LYS A 228 -1.68 -19.99 -3.54
C LYS A 228 -0.50 -20.69 -4.22
N TYR A 229 -0.75 -21.48 -5.28
CA TYR A 229 0.31 -22.22 -5.98
C TYR A 229 1.19 -21.31 -6.84
N VAL A 230 0.61 -20.27 -7.47
CA VAL A 230 1.41 -19.25 -8.18
C VAL A 230 2.34 -18.52 -7.21
N SER A 231 1.80 -18.07 -6.08
CA SER A 231 2.60 -17.37 -5.05
C SER A 231 3.65 -18.29 -4.43
N LEU A 232 3.31 -19.57 -4.19
CA LEU A 232 4.25 -20.56 -3.68
C LEU A 232 5.43 -20.74 -4.63
N TYR A 233 5.16 -20.95 -5.92
CA TYR A 233 6.19 -21.09 -6.94
C TYR A 233 7.11 -19.86 -7.00
N LEU A 234 6.54 -18.66 -7.09
CA LEU A 234 7.32 -17.43 -7.18
C LEU A 234 8.19 -17.20 -5.95
N ASN A 235 7.62 -17.35 -4.75
CA ASN A 235 8.32 -17.06 -3.51
C ASN A 235 9.34 -18.13 -3.11
N HIS A 236 9.00 -19.43 -3.25
CA HIS A 236 9.87 -20.52 -2.81
C HIS A 236 10.86 -20.98 -3.87
N ASN A 237 10.44 -21.06 -5.14
CA ASN A 237 11.33 -21.58 -6.18
C ASN A 237 12.15 -20.47 -6.85
N LEU A 238 11.56 -19.29 -7.08
CA LEU A 238 12.24 -18.18 -7.73
C LEU A 238 12.76 -17.11 -6.75
N GLY A 239 12.34 -17.14 -5.50
CA GLY A 239 12.71 -16.12 -4.50
C GLY A 239 12.22 -14.71 -4.86
N MET A 240 11.13 -14.60 -5.62
CA MET A 240 10.62 -13.35 -6.16
C MET A 240 9.19 -13.08 -5.75
N THR A 241 8.81 -11.80 -5.61
CA THR A 241 7.40 -11.40 -5.54
C THR A 241 6.76 -11.45 -6.92
N PHE A 242 5.43 -11.55 -6.98
CA PHE A 242 4.70 -11.44 -8.26
C PHE A 242 4.99 -10.12 -8.98
N TYR A 243 5.10 -9.04 -8.21
CA TYR A 243 5.46 -7.72 -8.70
C TYR A 243 6.83 -7.70 -9.42
N ASP A 244 7.87 -8.26 -8.79
CA ASP A 244 9.21 -8.29 -9.37
C ASP A 244 9.27 -9.21 -10.59
N TYR A 245 8.57 -10.35 -10.55
CA TYR A 245 8.50 -11.31 -11.65
C TYR A 245 7.90 -10.68 -12.92
N ILE A 246 6.74 -10.07 -12.82
CA ILE A 246 6.07 -9.43 -13.96
C ILE A 246 6.89 -8.25 -14.49
N ASN A 247 7.39 -7.39 -13.60
CA ASN A 247 8.16 -6.22 -14.03
C ASN A 247 9.50 -6.58 -14.67
N ARG A 248 10.06 -7.76 -14.39
CA ARG A 248 11.23 -8.28 -15.12
C ARG A 248 10.90 -8.55 -16.58
N TYR A 249 9.79 -9.22 -16.89
CA TYR A 249 9.33 -9.44 -18.27
C TYR A 249 9.07 -8.10 -18.99
N ARG A 250 8.45 -7.16 -18.31
CA ARG A 250 8.21 -5.81 -18.87
C ARG A 250 9.50 -5.06 -19.21
N VAL A 251 10.54 -5.19 -18.39
CA VAL A 251 11.85 -4.59 -18.69
C VAL A 251 12.50 -5.24 -19.90
N GLU A 252 12.45 -6.57 -20.03
CA GLU A 252 12.96 -7.28 -21.19
C GLU A 252 12.22 -6.87 -22.47
N GLU A 253 10.89 -6.72 -22.41
CA GLU A 253 10.11 -6.22 -23.55
C GLU A 253 10.49 -4.76 -23.90
N ALA A 254 10.69 -3.90 -22.88
CA ALA A 254 11.16 -2.55 -23.11
C ALA A 254 12.51 -2.51 -23.80
N CYS A 255 13.44 -3.42 -23.46
CA CYS A 255 14.73 -3.54 -24.17
C CYS A 255 14.53 -3.90 -25.66
N ARG A 256 13.65 -4.88 -25.96
CA ARG A 256 13.34 -5.25 -27.37
C ARG A 256 12.75 -4.06 -28.15
N ILE A 257 11.84 -3.30 -27.52
CA ILE A 257 11.26 -2.09 -28.12
C ILE A 257 12.36 -1.05 -28.39
N ILE A 258 13.21 -0.79 -27.40
CA ILE A 258 14.32 0.17 -27.52
C ILE A 258 15.29 -0.25 -28.64
N GLU A 259 15.68 -1.52 -28.70
CA GLU A 259 16.56 -2.08 -29.72
C GLU A 259 15.96 -2.00 -31.13
N SER A 260 14.64 -2.17 -31.25
CA SER A 260 13.95 -2.01 -32.54
C SER A 260 13.85 -0.56 -33.03
N MET A 261 14.12 0.41 -32.16
CA MET A 261 14.02 1.85 -32.46
C MET A 261 15.38 2.54 -32.65
N VAL A 262 16.49 1.76 -32.72
CA VAL A 262 17.87 2.32 -32.83
C VAL A 262 18.05 3.20 -34.05
N ASP A 263 17.32 2.94 -35.14
CA ASP A 263 17.38 3.72 -36.37
C ASP A 263 16.59 5.05 -36.29
N ASN A 264 15.89 5.30 -35.20
CA ASN A 264 15.12 6.52 -35.00
C ASN A 264 15.88 7.54 -34.14
N ASP A 265 16.10 8.74 -34.65
CA ASP A 265 16.80 9.82 -33.93
C ASP A 265 16.11 10.28 -32.62
N ARG A 266 14.86 9.90 -32.41
CA ARG A 266 14.07 10.29 -31.22
C ARG A 266 13.27 9.11 -30.66
N ILE A 267 13.57 8.74 -29.44
CA ILE A 267 12.81 7.75 -28.69
C ILE A 267 11.93 8.43 -27.63
N ASN A 268 10.66 8.05 -27.58
CA ASN A 268 9.75 8.50 -26.53
C ASN A 268 9.65 7.44 -25.41
N MET A 269 10.35 7.66 -24.29
CA MET A 269 10.37 6.73 -23.15
C MET A 269 8.99 6.56 -22.48
N VAL A 270 8.07 7.52 -22.62
CA VAL A 270 6.69 7.37 -22.13
C VAL A 270 5.98 6.30 -22.96
N GLU A 271 6.13 6.34 -24.26
CA GLU A 271 5.52 5.37 -25.17
C GLU A 271 6.14 3.97 -25.00
N VAL A 272 7.47 3.88 -24.88
CA VAL A 272 8.17 2.61 -24.57
C VAL A 272 7.63 2.00 -23.27
N SER A 273 7.50 2.81 -22.21
CA SER A 273 7.00 2.31 -20.93
C SER A 273 5.57 1.77 -21.05
N ARG A 274 4.71 2.45 -21.79
CA ARG A 274 3.30 2.05 -22.02
C ARG A 274 3.21 0.75 -22.82
N GLN A 275 3.96 0.65 -23.92
CA GLN A 275 3.99 -0.54 -24.77
C GLN A 275 4.55 -1.77 -24.04
N ALA A 276 5.50 -1.57 -23.12
CA ALA A 276 6.03 -2.63 -22.28
C ALA A 276 5.11 -3.03 -21.11
N GLY A 277 3.91 -2.42 -20.99
CA GLY A 277 2.91 -2.76 -19.99
C GLY A 277 3.09 -2.08 -18.64
N PHE A 278 3.95 -1.05 -18.54
CA PHE A 278 4.05 -0.26 -17.32
C PHE A 278 2.92 0.77 -17.24
N ASN A 279 2.37 0.94 -16.06
CA ASN A 279 1.34 1.94 -15.79
C ASN A 279 1.93 3.35 -15.64
N SER A 280 3.21 3.49 -15.23
CA SER A 280 3.92 4.77 -15.19
C SER A 280 5.39 4.70 -15.57
N VAL A 281 5.87 5.85 -16.06
CA VAL A 281 7.29 6.08 -16.38
C VAL A 281 8.17 5.99 -15.13
N SER A 282 7.65 6.39 -13.97
CA SER A 282 8.40 6.33 -12.70
C SER A 282 8.72 4.89 -12.30
N THR A 283 7.71 4.01 -12.35
CA THR A 283 7.87 2.56 -12.09
C THR A 283 8.77 1.92 -13.13
N PHE A 284 8.58 2.24 -14.41
CA PHE A 284 9.44 1.79 -15.49
C PHE A 284 10.91 2.13 -15.23
N ASN A 285 11.26 3.40 -15.00
CA ASN A 285 12.63 3.83 -14.75
C ASN A 285 13.25 3.13 -13.54
N ARG A 286 12.48 2.94 -12.46
CA ARG A 286 12.95 2.25 -11.25
C ARG A 286 13.26 0.79 -11.51
N HIS A 287 12.36 0.04 -12.20
CA HIS A 287 12.58 -1.36 -12.51
C HIS A 287 13.65 -1.57 -13.57
N PHE A 288 13.67 -0.74 -14.57
CA PHE A 288 14.72 -0.81 -15.59
C PHE A 288 16.11 -0.67 -14.97
N ARG A 289 16.29 0.32 -14.07
CA ARG A 289 17.56 0.49 -13.34
C ARG A 289 17.84 -0.69 -12.40
N LYS A 290 16.83 -1.26 -11.75
CA LYS A 290 16.97 -2.44 -10.88
C LYS A 290 17.45 -3.67 -11.68
N VAL A 291 16.95 -3.88 -12.89
CA VAL A 291 17.22 -5.08 -13.71
C VAL A 291 18.46 -4.91 -14.58
N LYS A 292 18.62 -3.76 -15.23
CA LYS A 292 19.71 -3.51 -16.21
C LYS A 292 20.89 -2.68 -15.63
N GLY A 293 20.80 -2.18 -14.40
CA GLY A 293 21.85 -1.38 -13.77
C GLY A 293 22.05 0.02 -14.37
N THR A 294 21.23 0.43 -15.35
CA THR A 294 21.35 1.70 -16.07
C THR A 294 19.97 2.30 -16.32
N THR A 295 19.92 3.58 -16.76
CA THR A 295 18.63 4.19 -17.14
C THR A 295 18.20 3.72 -18.53
N PRO A 296 16.88 3.74 -18.86
CA PRO A 296 16.40 3.42 -20.21
C PRO A 296 17.04 4.30 -21.30
N ILE A 297 17.25 5.59 -21.00
CA ILE A 297 17.86 6.55 -21.92
C ILE A 297 19.35 6.20 -22.19
N ASP A 298 20.09 5.86 -21.13
CA ASP A 298 21.50 5.49 -21.28
C ASP A 298 21.64 4.13 -21.98
N TYR A 299 20.69 3.22 -21.77
CA TYR A 299 20.63 1.95 -22.50
C TYR A 299 20.43 2.19 -24.00
N PHE A 300 19.46 3.04 -24.38
CA PHE A 300 19.25 3.44 -25.78
C PHE A 300 20.49 4.06 -26.40
N LYS A 301 21.14 5.05 -25.73
CA LYS A 301 22.36 5.68 -26.25
C LYS A 301 23.49 4.67 -26.55
N ARG A 302 23.62 3.66 -25.68
CA ARG A 302 24.63 2.59 -25.91
C ARG A 302 24.23 1.70 -27.09
N ALA A 303 22.94 1.37 -27.25
CA ALA A 303 22.45 0.57 -28.37
C ALA A 303 22.62 1.28 -29.72
N VAL A 304 22.49 2.63 -29.75
CA VAL A 304 22.72 3.44 -30.97
C VAL A 304 24.23 3.54 -31.33
N MET A 305 25.10 3.42 -30.32
CA MET A 305 26.57 3.53 -30.51
C MET A 305 27.25 2.19 -30.82
N SER A 306 26.54 1.08 -30.68
CA SER A 306 27.06 -0.28 -30.96
C SER A 306 26.75 -0.73 -32.38
#